data_62b811794b4901c9f8195d2e7faf4813
#
_entry.id   62b811794b4901c9f8195d2e7faf4813
#
_cell.length_a   1.000
_cell.length_b   1.000
_cell.length_c   1.000
_cell.angle_alpha   90.00
_cell.angle_beta   90.00
_cell.angle_gamma   90.00
#
_symmetry.space_group_name_H-M   'P 1'
#
loop_
_entity.id
_entity.type
_entity.pdbx_description
1 polymer ?
#
loop_
_entity_poly.entity_id
_entity_poly.type
_entity_poly.pdbx_seq_one_letter_code
_entity_poly.pdbx_strand_id
1 'polypeptide(L)' 'MTVKGWDVVFRGDRLHADVLAAVLEAHGIKVEVFGDTGYSVAVNFTEARLLVPEDSAQAARDLIDKAEN' A
#
# COMPACT_ATOMS: atom_id res chain seq x y z
N MET A 1 0.85 -4.36 -12.84
CA MET A 1 2.17 -4.64 -13.03
C MET A 1 2.99 -4.48 -11.80
N THR A 2 3.80 -5.41 -11.46
CA THR A 2 4.54 -5.33 -10.26
C THR A 2 5.94 -4.90 -10.54
N VAL A 3 6.54 -4.21 -9.64
CA VAL A 3 7.90 -3.81 -9.73
C VAL A 3 8.73 -4.97 -9.25
N LYS A 4 9.80 -5.29 -9.96
CA LYS A 4 10.58 -6.42 -9.62
C LYS A 4 11.09 -6.33 -8.19
N GLY A 5 10.94 -7.36 -7.43
CA GLY A 5 11.37 -7.40 -6.03
C GLY A 5 10.39 -6.79 -5.06
N TRP A 6 9.27 -6.29 -5.55
CA TRP A 6 8.27 -5.67 -4.70
C TRP A 6 6.92 -6.29 -4.97
N ASP A 7 6.12 -6.42 -3.95
CA ASP A 7 4.78 -6.95 -4.08
C ASP A 7 3.74 -5.96 -3.64
N VAL A 8 2.64 -5.94 -4.32
CA VAL A 8 1.51 -5.09 -3.95
C VAL A 8 0.75 -5.79 -2.83
N VAL A 9 0.63 -5.18 -1.68
CA VAL A 9 -0.06 -5.76 -0.53
C VAL A 9 -1.38 -5.07 -0.24
N PHE A 10 -1.65 -3.94 -0.83
CA PHE A 10 -2.91 -3.25 -0.60
C PHE A 10 -3.23 -2.38 -1.78
N ARG A 11 -4.49 -2.23 -2.10
CA ARG A 11 -4.94 -1.35 -3.15
C ARG A 11 -6.24 -0.76 -2.68
N GLY A 12 -6.40 0.49 -2.70
CA GLY A 12 -7.61 1.16 -2.27
C GLY A 12 -7.43 2.64 -2.20
N ASP A 13 -8.28 3.28 -1.39
CA ASP A 13 -8.26 4.68 -1.27
C ASP A 13 -6.98 5.21 -0.67
N ARG A 14 -6.56 6.38 -1.06
CA ARG A 14 -5.33 6.97 -0.65
C ARG A 14 -5.22 7.15 0.85
N LEU A 15 -6.26 7.60 1.47
CA LEU A 15 -6.24 7.84 2.90
C LEU A 15 -6.03 6.53 3.63
N HIS A 16 -6.74 5.50 3.21
CA HIS A 16 -6.63 4.20 3.84
C HIS A 16 -5.21 3.64 3.60
N ALA A 17 -4.68 3.84 2.41
CA ALA A 17 -3.35 3.39 2.10
C ALA A 17 -2.31 4.09 2.98
N ASP A 18 -2.47 5.37 3.21
CA ASP A 18 -1.55 6.12 4.06
C ASP A 18 -1.56 5.61 5.48
N VAL A 19 -2.72 5.27 6.00
CA VAL A 19 -2.83 4.77 7.36
C VAL A 19 -2.13 3.41 7.44
N LEU A 20 -2.36 2.54 6.48
CA LEU A 20 -1.74 1.23 6.49
C LEU A 20 -0.24 1.33 6.27
N ALA A 21 0.21 2.27 5.47
CA ALA A 21 1.64 2.48 5.28
C ALA A 21 2.30 2.86 6.61
N ALA A 22 1.64 3.69 7.38
CA ALA A 22 2.17 4.10 8.68
C ALA A 22 2.28 2.89 9.62
N VAL A 23 1.30 1.99 9.57
CA VAL A 23 1.32 0.81 10.39
C VAL A 23 2.50 -0.07 9.99
N LEU A 24 2.73 -0.25 8.70
CA LEU A 24 3.82 -1.08 8.25
C LEU A 24 5.18 -0.47 8.62
N GLU A 25 5.29 0.82 8.47
CA GLU A 25 6.51 1.48 8.82
C GLU A 25 6.80 1.39 10.30
N ALA A 26 5.78 1.48 11.11
CA ALA A 26 5.95 1.37 12.55
C ALA A 26 6.48 0.00 12.95
N HIS A 27 6.28 -1.01 12.09
CA HIS A 27 6.78 -2.32 12.37
C HIS A 27 8.09 -2.60 11.61
N GLY A 28 8.69 -1.59 11.09
CA GLY A 28 9.98 -1.74 10.45
C GLY A 28 9.94 -2.26 9.02
N ILE A 29 8.79 -2.26 8.40
CA ILE A 29 8.67 -2.74 7.04
C ILE A 29 8.77 -1.57 6.08
N LYS A 30 9.62 -1.69 5.07
CA LYS A 30 9.76 -0.64 4.09
C LYS A 30 8.54 -0.69 3.20
N VAL A 31 7.91 0.42 2.95
CA VAL A 31 6.73 0.47 2.12
C VAL A 31 6.79 1.65 1.17
N GLU A 32 6.29 1.46 -0.04
CA GLU A 32 6.20 2.54 -1.01
C GLU A 32 4.74 2.72 -1.35
N VAL A 33 4.30 3.95 -1.39
CA VAL A 33 2.91 4.26 -1.72
C VAL A 33 2.90 4.78 -3.13
N PHE A 34 2.18 4.10 -4.01
CA PHE A 34 2.04 4.57 -5.38
C PHE A 34 0.62 4.97 -5.59
N GLY A 35 0.40 6.21 -5.94
CA GLY A 35 -0.94 6.69 -6.17
C GLY A 35 -1.11 7.05 -7.57
N ASP A 36 -2.28 6.84 -8.11
CA ASP A 36 -2.55 7.16 -9.43
C ASP A 36 -3.17 8.46 -9.39
N THR A 37 -2.46 9.49 -9.45
CA THR A 37 -3.05 10.72 -9.33
C THR A 37 -3.28 11.23 -10.59
N GLY A 38 -3.54 10.64 -11.44
CA GLY A 38 -3.65 11.11 -12.68
C GLY A 38 -4.32 12.33 -12.85
N TYR A 39 -4.41 12.79 -13.97
CA TYR A 39 -5.03 13.90 -14.23
C TYR A 39 -6.38 13.74 -14.49
N SER A 40 -6.96 12.82 -14.10
CA SER A 40 -8.21 12.55 -14.40
C SER A 40 -9.04 13.50 -13.79
N VAL A 41 -9.46 14.25 -14.54
CA VAL A 41 -10.22 15.16 -14.14
C VAL A 41 -11.41 14.79 -13.56
N ALA A 42 -11.96 13.87 -13.90
CA ALA A 42 -13.17 13.57 -13.49
C ALA A 42 -13.21 12.96 -12.25
N VAL A 43 -12.32 12.82 -11.66
CA VAL A 43 -12.45 12.06 -10.71
C VAL A 43 -12.03 12.16 -9.48
N ASN A 44 -12.65 11.81 -8.76
CA ASN A 44 -12.30 11.79 -7.53
C ASN A 44 -11.70 10.56 -7.19
N PHE A 45 -11.21 9.77 -8.06
CA PHE A 45 -10.71 8.61 -7.66
C PHE A 45 -9.34 8.66 -7.38
N THR A 46 -8.81 8.34 -6.28
CA THR A 46 -7.46 8.26 -6.03
C THR A 46 -7.23 6.90 -5.52
N GLU A 47 -6.94 6.00 -6.32
CA GLU A 47 -6.60 4.70 -5.90
C GLU A 47 -5.11 4.65 -5.62
N ALA A 48 -4.72 4.15 -4.50
CA ALA A 48 -3.31 4.02 -4.14
C ALA A 48 -2.96 2.55 -3.94
N ARG A 49 -1.73 2.21 -4.13
CA ARG A 49 -1.26 0.85 -3.92
C ARG A 49 -0.09 0.90 -2.97
N LEU A 50 0.01 -0.07 -2.11
CA LEU A 50 1.15 -0.17 -1.21
C LEU A 50 2.01 -1.32 -1.68
N LEU A 51 3.28 -1.04 -1.85
CA LEU A 51 4.23 -2.06 -2.26
C LEU A 51 5.26 -2.26 -1.17
N VAL A 52 5.62 -3.49 -0.93
CA VAL A 52 6.66 -3.82 0.04
C VAL A 52 7.62 -4.79 -0.61
N PRO A 53 8.83 -4.93 -0.11
CA PRO A 53 9.76 -5.91 -0.67
C PRO A 53 9.16 -7.30 -0.55
N GLU A 54 9.44 -8.15 -1.49
CA GLU A 54 8.89 -9.49 -1.50
C GLU A 54 9.14 -10.23 -0.21
N ASP A 55 10.26 -10.04 0.40
CA ASP A 55 10.59 -10.70 1.64
C ASP A 55 9.68 -10.29 2.76
N SER A 56 9.06 -9.14 2.69
CA SER A 56 8.20 -8.64 3.74
C SER A 56 6.74 -8.79 3.42
N ALA A 57 6.42 -9.31 2.24
CA ALA A 57 5.03 -9.31 1.79
C ALA A 57 4.09 -10.06 2.73
N GLN A 58 4.50 -11.21 3.21
CA GLN A 58 3.62 -11.98 4.09
C GLN A 58 3.42 -11.25 5.43
N ALA A 59 4.47 -10.72 5.99
CA ALA A 59 4.36 -9.98 7.25
C ALA A 59 3.50 -8.75 7.06
N ALA A 60 3.63 -8.09 5.93
CA ALA A 60 2.84 -6.91 5.66
C ALA A 60 1.36 -7.26 5.53
N ARG A 61 1.06 -8.34 4.84
CA ARG A 61 -0.34 -8.76 4.70
C ARG A 61 -0.93 -9.14 6.04
N ASP A 62 -0.17 -9.77 6.89
CA ASP A 62 -0.65 -10.15 8.21
C ASP A 62 -0.96 -8.91 9.05
N LEU A 63 -0.12 -7.89 8.96
CA LEU A 63 -0.35 -6.65 9.70
C LEU A 63 -1.56 -5.90 9.18
N ILE A 64 -1.74 -5.90 7.89
CA ILE A 64 -2.90 -5.23 7.29
C ILE A 64 -4.17 -5.97 7.73
N ASP A 65 -4.14 -7.27 7.73
CA ASP A 65 -5.27 -8.05 8.13
C ASP A 65 -5.65 -7.75 9.57
N LYS A 66 -4.69 -7.65 10.46
CA LYS A 66 -4.97 -7.33 11.80
C LYS A 66 -5.48 -5.94 11.96
N ALA A 67 -4.98 -5.01 11.21
CA ALA A 67 -5.42 -3.63 11.31
C ALA A 67 -6.82 -3.45 10.80
N GLU A 68 -7.25 -4.33 9.91
CA GLU A 68 -8.56 -4.18 9.36
C GLU A 68 -9.59 -4.96 10.12
N ASN A 69 -9.20 -5.78 11.00
CA ASN A 69 -10.14 -6.47 11.83
C ASN A 69 -10.33 -5.76 13.13
#